data_25f172c61e022932e635c6fce77ecd15
#
_entry.id   25f172c61e022932e635c6fce77ecd15
#
_cell.length_a   1.000
_cell.length_b   1.000
_cell.length_c   1.000
_cell.angle_alpha   90.00
_cell.angle_beta   90.00
_cell.angle_gamma   90.00
#
_symmetry.space_group_name_H-M   'P 1'
#
loop_
_entity.id
_entity.type
_entity.pdbx_description
1 polymer ?
#
loop_
_entity_poly.entity_id
_entity_poly.type
_entity_poly.pdbx_seq_one_letter_code
_entity_poly.pdbx_strand_id
1 'polypeptide(L)'
;MTAEGNPQSIPANRNRRNFLNIALGTLTAIFSASIFYPLFRFLWPSADRAGGEGSIGIPMEEMLVGQSRVVLVRGEPVLVIREANKVAAVSAVCTHMSCVVKYQGAGVISCPCHAAAFDLNGNVMGGPAPRPLPSYPVRIEGKKIVVGM
;
A
#
# COMPACT_ATOMS: atom_id res chain seq x y z
N MET A 1 83.68 16.35 14.15
CA MET A 1 82.61 17.09 13.43
C MET A 1 81.88 16.09 12.58
N THR A 2 80.81 15.57 13.09
CA THR A 2 79.96 14.59 12.42
C THR A 2 78.74 15.30 11.89
N ALA A 3 78.63 15.34 10.55
CA ALA A 3 77.47 15.89 9.85
C ALA A 3 76.33 14.87 9.90
N GLU A 4 75.28 15.14 10.71
CA GLU A 4 74.03 14.41 10.70
C GLU A 4 73.31 14.77 9.41
N GLY A 5 73.16 13.71 8.53
CA GLY A 5 72.37 13.81 7.34
C GLY A 5 70.89 13.77 7.71
N ASN A 6 70.15 14.85 7.42
CA ASN A 6 68.74 14.97 7.56
C ASN A 6 68.03 13.95 6.62
N PRO A 7 67.17 13.08 7.08
CA PRO A 7 66.43 12.15 6.20
C PRO A 7 65.50 12.95 5.29
N GLN A 8 65.78 12.92 3.99
CA GLN A 8 65.01 13.58 2.94
C GLN A 8 63.57 13.00 2.98
N SER A 9 62.66 13.82 3.40
CA SER A 9 61.23 13.52 3.29
C SER A 9 60.84 13.34 1.81
N ILE A 10 60.53 12.11 1.45
CA ILE A 10 59.99 11.76 0.12
C ILE A 10 58.73 12.63 -0.12
N PRO A 11 58.68 13.48 -1.17
CA PRO A 11 57.50 14.30 -1.40
C PRO A 11 56.32 13.40 -1.67
N ALA A 12 55.40 13.34 -0.71
CA ALA A 12 54.15 12.58 -0.84
C ALA A 12 53.43 13.09 -2.09
N ASN A 13 53.22 12.18 -3.08
CA ASN A 13 52.61 12.54 -4.35
C ASN A 13 51.15 13.01 -4.10
N ARG A 14 51.01 14.34 -4.00
CA ARG A 14 49.75 15.02 -3.65
C ARG A 14 48.59 14.62 -4.60
N ASN A 15 48.91 14.37 -5.88
CA ASN A 15 47.92 13.98 -6.87
C ASN A 15 47.37 12.56 -6.62
N ARG A 16 48.25 11.60 -6.25
CA ARG A 16 47.79 10.24 -5.90
C ARG A 16 46.92 10.23 -4.64
N ARG A 17 47.28 11.02 -3.66
CA ARG A 17 46.51 11.13 -2.41
C ARG A 17 45.18 11.81 -2.63
N ASN A 18 45.10 12.85 -3.45
CA ASN A 18 43.84 13.48 -3.82
C ASN A 18 42.95 12.53 -4.63
N PHE A 19 43.50 11.81 -5.58
CA PHE A 19 42.76 10.81 -6.34
C PHE A 19 42.16 9.73 -5.46
N LEU A 20 42.96 9.17 -4.54
CA LEU A 20 42.47 8.14 -3.61
C LEU A 20 41.40 8.67 -2.65
N ASN A 21 41.55 9.90 -2.17
CA ASN A 21 40.54 10.52 -1.32
C ASN A 21 39.22 10.76 -2.08
N ILE A 22 39.28 11.21 -3.33
CA ILE A 22 38.09 11.38 -4.18
C ILE A 22 37.47 10.03 -4.47
N ALA A 23 38.24 9.02 -4.89
CA ALA A 23 37.76 7.69 -5.18
C ALA A 23 37.09 7.03 -3.95
N LEU A 24 37.72 7.16 -2.78
CA LEU A 24 37.14 6.64 -1.54
C LEU A 24 35.88 7.42 -1.16
N GLY A 25 35.88 8.74 -1.28
CA GLY A 25 34.70 9.57 -1.01
C GLY A 25 33.52 9.26 -1.91
N THR A 26 33.76 9.04 -3.22
CA THR A 26 32.67 8.64 -4.14
C THR A 26 32.13 7.25 -3.85
N LEU A 27 33.01 6.29 -3.56
CA LEU A 27 32.60 4.93 -3.18
C LEU A 27 31.76 4.93 -1.89
N THR A 28 32.19 5.65 -0.86
CA THR A 28 31.41 5.75 0.39
C THR A 28 30.07 6.46 0.18
N ALA A 29 30.01 7.49 -0.66
CA ALA A 29 28.79 8.19 -0.98
C ALA A 29 27.77 7.27 -1.71
N ILE A 30 28.23 6.51 -2.71
CA ILE A 30 27.41 5.53 -3.44
C ILE A 30 26.91 4.44 -2.50
N PHE A 31 27.80 3.88 -1.67
CA PHE A 31 27.43 2.84 -0.71
C PHE A 31 26.41 3.35 0.31
N SER A 32 26.61 4.54 0.85
CA SER A 32 25.66 5.17 1.77
C SER A 32 24.31 5.40 1.10
N ALA A 33 24.29 5.94 -0.12
CA ALA A 33 23.07 6.18 -0.87
C ALA A 33 22.30 4.87 -1.15
N SER A 34 23.00 3.78 -1.46
CA SER A 34 22.37 2.47 -1.73
C SER A 34 21.65 1.88 -0.51
N ILE A 35 22.11 2.20 0.71
CA ILE A 35 21.48 1.75 1.95
C ILE A 35 20.40 2.74 2.40
N PHE A 36 20.72 4.03 2.43
CA PHE A 36 19.82 5.04 2.99
C PHE A 36 18.63 5.36 2.07
N TYR A 37 18.80 5.25 0.75
CA TYR A 37 17.69 5.52 -0.18
C TYR A 37 16.51 4.55 0.00
N PRO A 38 16.67 3.22 -0.04
CA PRO A 38 15.57 2.29 0.19
C PRO A 38 15.01 2.38 1.62
N LEU A 39 15.87 2.60 2.62
CA LEU A 39 15.44 2.80 4.00
C LEU A 39 14.55 4.04 4.13
N PHE A 40 14.99 5.17 3.59
CA PHE A 40 14.20 6.41 3.59
C PHE A 40 12.88 6.24 2.82
N ARG A 41 12.91 5.56 1.68
CA ARG A 41 11.73 5.27 0.86
C ARG A 41 10.74 4.35 1.57
N PHE A 42 11.23 3.46 2.42
CA PHE A 42 10.39 2.58 3.25
C PHE A 42 9.77 3.34 4.43
N LEU A 43 10.57 4.14 5.13
CA LEU A 43 10.11 4.91 6.30
C LEU A 43 9.23 6.11 5.92
N TRP A 44 9.38 6.62 4.69
CA TRP A 44 8.59 7.73 4.15
C TRP A 44 7.82 7.29 2.91
N PRO A 45 6.75 6.49 3.06
CA PRO A 45 5.95 6.09 1.91
C PRO A 45 5.34 7.33 1.26
N SER A 46 5.53 7.48 -0.05
CA SER A 46 4.88 8.55 -0.80
C SER A 46 3.36 8.39 -0.70
N ALA A 47 2.65 9.50 -0.57
CA ALA A 47 1.18 9.55 -0.47
C ALA A 47 0.48 8.84 -1.64
N ASP A 48 1.14 8.71 -2.80
CA ASP A 48 0.64 7.97 -3.97
C ASP A 48 0.41 6.47 -3.71
N ARG A 49 1.06 5.88 -2.69
CA ARG A 49 0.81 4.50 -2.25
C ARG A 49 -0.30 4.39 -1.20
N ALA A 50 -0.66 5.49 -0.57
CA ALA A 50 -1.76 5.55 0.40
C ALA A 50 -3.12 5.77 -0.28
N GLY A 51 -3.31 5.29 -1.53
CA GLY A 51 -4.55 5.44 -2.28
C GLY A 51 -4.87 6.92 -2.50
N GLY A 52 -4.70 7.39 -3.73
CA GLY A 52 -5.02 8.78 -4.09
C GLY A 52 -6.39 9.20 -3.59
N GLU A 53 -6.50 10.50 -3.33
CA GLU A 53 -7.73 11.27 -3.04
C GLU A 53 -9.02 10.46 -2.87
N GLY A 54 -9.26 10.00 -1.65
CA GLY A 54 -10.56 9.61 -1.09
C GLY A 54 -11.50 8.69 -1.88
N SER A 55 -11.30 8.52 -3.17
CA SER A 55 -12.16 7.72 -4.04
C SER A 55 -11.36 6.88 -5.03
N ILE A 56 -11.87 5.70 -5.34
CA ILE A 56 -11.29 4.79 -6.34
C ILE A 56 -12.29 4.55 -7.47
N GLY A 57 -11.83 4.65 -8.71
CA GLY A 57 -12.63 4.36 -9.90
C GLY A 57 -12.29 2.99 -10.48
N ILE A 58 -13.25 2.08 -10.51
CA ILE A 58 -13.12 0.74 -11.09
C ILE A 58 -13.82 0.73 -12.45
N PRO A 59 -13.13 0.41 -13.56
CA PRO A 59 -13.80 0.25 -14.86
C PRO A 59 -14.89 -0.83 -14.79
N MET A 60 -16.10 -0.54 -15.31
CA MET A 60 -17.20 -1.52 -15.30
C MET A 60 -16.90 -2.76 -16.15
N GLU A 61 -15.97 -2.65 -17.07
CA GLU A 61 -15.52 -3.76 -17.93
C GLU A 61 -14.70 -4.80 -17.15
N GLU A 62 -14.05 -4.38 -16.05
CA GLU A 62 -13.27 -5.25 -15.19
C GLU A 62 -14.07 -5.99 -14.12
N MET A 63 -15.35 -5.69 -13.97
CA MET A 63 -16.20 -6.29 -12.95
C MET A 63 -17.57 -6.65 -13.54
N LEU A 64 -17.77 -7.94 -13.84
CA LEU A 64 -19.03 -8.45 -14.36
C LEU A 64 -20.13 -8.42 -13.29
N VAL A 65 -21.38 -8.47 -13.73
CA VAL A 65 -22.54 -8.62 -12.82
C VAL A 65 -22.42 -9.91 -12.02
N GLY A 66 -22.67 -9.87 -10.73
CA GLY A 66 -22.49 -10.99 -9.81
C GLY A 66 -21.07 -11.14 -9.27
N GLN A 67 -20.14 -10.27 -9.66
CA GLN A 67 -18.78 -10.30 -9.15
C GLN A 67 -18.54 -9.31 -8.01
N SER A 68 -17.52 -9.61 -7.23
CA SER A 68 -17.00 -8.72 -6.18
C SER A 68 -15.50 -8.60 -6.26
N ARG A 69 -14.98 -7.44 -5.80
CA ARG A 69 -13.55 -7.16 -5.72
C ARG A 69 -13.24 -6.42 -4.43
N VAL A 70 -12.14 -6.76 -3.79
CA VAL A 70 -11.60 -5.99 -2.68
C VAL A 70 -10.65 -4.93 -3.23
N VAL A 71 -10.85 -3.68 -2.85
CA VAL A 71 -10.01 -2.53 -3.20
C VAL A 71 -9.62 -1.78 -1.95
N LEU A 72 -8.53 -1.01 -2.02
CA LEU A 72 -8.09 -0.19 -0.89
C LEU A 72 -8.60 1.24 -1.10
N VAL A 73 -9.49 1.69 -0.24
CA VAL A 73 -9.96 3.08 -0.21
C VAL A 73 -9.37 3.74 1.04
N ARG A 74 -8.51 4.75 0.86
CA ARG A 74 -7.75 5.39 1.96
C ARG A 74 -6.97 4.40 2.85
N GLY A 75 -6.47 3.31 2.26
CA GLY A 75 -5.75 2.28 3.00
C GLY A 75 -6.64 1.23 3.69
N GLU A 76 -7.97 1.40 3.67
CA GLU A 76 -8.92 0.43 4.21
C GLU A 76 -9.41 -0.54 3.12
N PRO A 77 -9.47 -1.84 3.39
CA PRO A 77 -9.99 -2.81 2.43
C PRO A 77 -11.50 -2.73 2.36
N VAL A 78 -12.01 -2.45 1.16
CA VAL A 78 -13.43 -2.31 0.85
C VAL A 78 -13.84 -3.38 -0.16
N LEU A 79 -14.88 -4.13 0.14
CA LEU A 79 -15.50 -5.10 -0.75
C LEU A 79 -16.53 -4.38 -1.63
N VAL A 80 -16.23 -4.28 -2.91
CA VAL A 80 -17.15 -3.74 -3.92
C VAL A 80 -17.84 -4.91 -4.61
N ILE A 81 -19.16 -4.83 -4.72
CA ILE A 81 -20.03 -5.88 -5.27
C ILE A 81 -20.87 -5.26 -6.37
N ARG A 82 -20.88 -5.89 -7.54
CA ARG A 82 -21.73 -5.49 -8.65
C ARG A 82 -22.85 -6.52 -8.85
N GLU A 83 -24.05 -6.15 -8.48
CA GLU A 83 -25.29 -6.87 -8.81
C GLU A 83 -25.93 -6.30 -10.08
N ALA A 84 -26.94 -7.00 -10.60
CA ALA A 84 -27.64 -6.58 -11.82
C ALA A 84 -28.23 -5.16 -11.72
N ASN A 85 -28.80 -4.84 -10.56
CA ASN A 85 -29.52 -3.58 -10.32
C ASN A 85 -28.87 -2.68 -9.26
N LYS A 86 -27.76 -3.11 -8.66
CA LYS A 86 -27.16 -2.38 -7.55
C LYS A 86 -25.64 -2.59 -7.53
N VAL A 87 -24.92 -1.54 -7.21
CA VAL A 87 -23.52 -1.64 -6.78
C VAL A 87 -23.47 -1.33 -5.30
N ALA A 88 -22.78 -2.16 -4.53
CA ALA A 88 -22.59 -1.97 -3.10
C ALA A 88 -21.09 -1.93 -2.76
N ALA A 89 -20.74 -1.15 -1.74
CA ALA A 89 -19.39 -1.09 -1.20
C ALA A 89 -19.46 -1.12 0.32
N VAL A 90 -18.86 -2.12 0.93
CA VAL A 90 -18.82 -2.30 2.39
C VAL A 90 -17.39 -2.64 2.83
N SER A 91 -17.07 -2.44 4.10
CA SER A 91 -15.79 -2.88 4.64
C SER A 91 -15.57 -4.37 4.35
N ALA A 92 -14.40 -4.70 3.83
CA ALA A 92 -14.01 -6.09 3.65
C ALA A 92 -13.59 -6.76 4.98
N VAL A 93 -13.55 -6.02 6.07
CA VAL A 93 -13.12 -6.50 7.40
C VAL A 93 -14.33 -6.86 8.25
N CYS A 94 -14.44 -8.13 8.63
CA CYS A 94 -15.48 -8.64 9.51
C CYS A 94 -15.41 -7.98 10.89
N THR A 95 -16.55 -7.53 11.41
CA THR A 95 -16.65 -6.86 12.72
C THR A 95 -16.51 -7.80 13.92
N HIS A 96 -16.44 -9.12 13.71
CA HIS A 96 -16.19 -10.11 14.78
C HIS A 96 -14.68 -10.16 15.12
N MET A 97 -13.84 -10.65 14.20
CA MET A 97 -12.40 -10.85 14.43
C MET A 97 -11.55 -10.45 13.22
N SER A 98 -11.94 -9.40 12.51
CA SER A 98 -11.17 -8.79 11.42
C SER A 98 -10.80 -9.72 10.25
N CYS A 99 -11.50 -10.85 10.08
CA CYS A 99 -11.34 -11.71 8.91
C CYS A 99 -11.88 -11.01 7.65
N VAL A 100 -11.30 -11.31 6.50
CA VAL A 100 -11.78 -10.77 5.23
C VAL A 100 -13.06 -11.48 4.81
N VAL A 101 -14.14 -10.71 4.63
CA VAL A 101 -15.44 -11.22 4.16
C VAL A 101 -15.43 -11.47 2.65
N LYS A 102 -16.32 -12.37 2.20
CA LYS A 102 -16.46 -12.74 0.79
C LYS A 102 -17.92 -12.65 0.37
N TYR A 103 -18.14 -12.20 -0.86
CA TYR A 103 -19.44 -12.25 -1.49
C TYR A 103 -19.76 -13.69 -1.97
N GLN A 104 -20.95 -14.18 -1.67
CA GLN A 104 -21.38 -15.55 -2.00
C GLN A 104 -22.41 -15.61 -3.14
N GLY A 105 -22.83 -14.45 -3.64
CA GLY A 105 -23.96 -14.35 -4.57
C GLY A 105 -25.28 -14.07 -3.85
N ALA A 106 -26.32 -13.79 -4.65
CA ALA A 106 -27.68 -13.56 -4.15
C ALA A 106 -27.79 -12.52 -3.01
N GLY A 107 -26.93 -11.51 -3.02
CA GLY A 107 -26.95 -10.44 -2.03
C GLY A 107 -26.35 -10.79 -0.67
N VAL A 108 -25.68 -11.93 -0.52
CA VAL A 108 -25.12 -12.40 0.75
C VAL A 108 -23.62 -12.23 0.79
N ILE A 109 -23.13 -11.61 1.85
CA ILE A 109 -21.72 -11.49 2.20
C ILE A 109 -21.46 -12.39 3.41
N SER A 110 -20.47 -13.25 3.35
CA SER A 110 -20.12 -14.15 4.45
C SER A 110 -18.69 -13.99 4.93
N CYS A 111 -18.48 -14.24 6.22
CA CYS A 111 -17.19 -14.35 6.84
C CYS A 111 -16.80 -15.83 6.94
N PRO A 112 -15.69 -16.27 6.31
CA PRO A 112 -15.31 -17.69 6.31
C PRO A 112 -14.82 -18.19 7.67
N CYS A 113 -14.45 -17.28 8.60
CA CYS A 113 -13.88 -17.66 9.87
C CYS A 113 -14.93 -18.24 10.85
N HIS A 114 -16.09 -17.57 11.02
CA HIS A 114 -17.09 -17.95 12.01
C HIS A 114 -18.51 -17.81 11.47
N ALA A 115 -18.68 -17.93 10.16
CA ALA A 115 -19.98 -17.95 9.48
C ALA A 115 -20.89 -16.72 9.76
N ALA A 116 -20.30 -15.56 10.09
CA ALA A 116 -21.08 -14.33 10.12
C ALA A 116 -21.57 -14.00 8.72
N ALA A 117 -22.85 -13.62 8.59
CA ALA A 117 -23.49 -13.27 7.33
C ALA A 117 -24.01 -11.83 7.36
N PHE A 118 -23.87 -11.13 6.22
CA PHE A 118 -24.29 -9.74 6.07
C PHE A 118 -25.01 -9.55 4.73
N ASP A 119 -25.89 -8.57 4.67
CA ASP A 119 -26.52 -8.13 3.43
C ASP A 119 -25.61 -7.17 2.63
N LEU A 120 -26.09 -6.73 1.44
CA LEU A 120 -25.35 -5.76 0.60
C LEU A 120 -25.22 -4.37 1.21
N ASN A 121 -25.96 -4.04 2.26
CA ASN A 121 -25.83 -2.78 3.00
C ASN A 121 -24.88 -2.92 4.21
N GLY A 122 -24.36 -4.13 4.44
CA GLY A 122 -23.51 -4.46 5.57
C GLY A 122 -24.26 -4.87 6.83
N ASN A 123 -25.60 -4.93 6.84
CA ASN A 123 -26.38 -5.33 8.02
C ASN A 123 -26.14 -6.81 8.36
N VAL A 124 -26.06 -7.12 9.65
CA VAL A 124 -25.89 -8.48 10.13
C VAL A 124 -27.15 -9.28 9.87
N MET A 125 -27.02 -10.38 9.12
CA MET A 125 -28.09 -11.36 8.88
C MET A 125 -27.99 -12.55 9.83
N GLY A 126 -26.81 -12.84 10.37
CA GLY A 126 -26.58 -13.94 11.28
C GLY A 126 -25.13 -14.12 11.67
N GLY A 127 -24.89 -15.02 12.64
CA GLY A 127 -23.54 -15.31 13.14
C GLY A 127 -23.08 -14.38 14.28
N PRO A 128 -21.81 -14.49 14.67
CA PRO A 128 -21.30 -13.84 15.87
C PRO A 128 -20.88 -12.37 15.68
N ALA A 129 -21.10 -11.76 14.52
CA ALA A 129 -20.74 -10.38 14.27
C ALA A 129 -21.55 -9.40 15.15
N PRO A 130 -20.92 -8.55 15.97
CA PRO A 130 -21.65 -7.72 16.94
C PRO A 130 -22.25 -6.44 16.33
N ARG A 131 -21.85 -6.07 15.11
CA ARG A 131 -22.30 -4.83 14.45
C ARG A 131 -22.21 -4.96 12.92
N PRO A 132 -22.96 -4.10 12.19
CA PRO A 132 -22.88 -4.05 10.72
C PRO A 132 -21.48 -3.77 10.22
N LEU A 133 -21.21 -4.16 8.96
CA LEU A 133 -20.04 -3.70 8.21
C LEU A 133 -20.23 -2.23 7.85
N PRO A 134 -19.22 -1.36 8.04
CA PRO A 134 -19.26 0.00 7.51
C PRO A 134 -19.54 0.02 6.01
N SER A 135 -20.48 0.84 5.56
CA SER A 135 -20.79 1.04 4.15
C SER A 135 -20.08 2.27 3.61
N TYR A 136 -19.68 2.21 2.34
CA TYR A 136 -19.02 3.31 1.63
C TYR A 136 -19.92 3.83 0.53
N PRO A 137 -19.97 5.15 0.32
CA PRO A 137 -20.71 5.71 -0.81
C PRO A 137 -20.13 5.19 -2.12
N VAL A 138 -21.03 4.78 -2.99
CA VAL A 138 -20.68 4.27 -4.32
C VAL A 138 -21.58 4.93 -5.35
N ARG A 139 -21.01 5.34 -6.47
CA ARG A 139 -21.73 5.92 -7.60
C ARG A 139 -21.15 5.42 -8.93
N ILE A 140 -21.95 5.48 -9.96
CA ILE A 140 -21.55 5.14 -11.32
C ILE A 140 -21.30 6.45 -12.07
N GLU A 141 -20.09 6.65 -12.55
CA GLU A 141 -19.69 7.79 -13.37
C GLU A 141 -19.29 7.30 -14.75
N GLY A 142 -20.19 7.45 -15.72
CA GLY A 142 -20.00 6.92 -17.06
C GLY A 142 -19.81 5.41 -17.06
N LYS A 143 -18.60 4.94 -17.38
CA LYS A 143 -18.23 3.51 -17.40
C LYS A 143 -17.39 3.09 -16.19
N LYS A 144 -17.42 3.84 -15.10
CA LYS A 144 -16.63 3.54 -13.90
C LYS A 144 -17.53 3.48 -12.67
N ILE A 145 -17.22 2.55 -11.78
CA ILE A 145 -17.75 2.48 -10.43
C ILE A 145 -16.80 3.28 -9.54
N VAL A 146 -17.27 4.37 -8.96
CA VAL A 146 -16.48 5.23 -8.07
C VAL A 146 -16.89 4.93 -6.64
N VAL A 147 -15.92 4.53 -5.81
CA VAL A 147 -16.10 4.19 -4.41
C VAL A 147 -15.29 5.15 -3.54
N GLY A 148 -15.90 5.62 -2.48
CA GLY A 148 -15.29 6.58 -1.56
C GLY A 148 -15.96 7.94 -1.61
N MET A 149 -15.67 8.75 -0.59
CA MET A 149 -16.23 10.10 -0.44
C MET A 149 -15.54 11.09 -1.32
#